data_5e312d39513d5774758a0932023b686f
#
_entry.id   5e312d39513d5774758a0932023b686f
#
_cell.length_a   1.000
_cell.length_b   1.000
_cell.length_c   1.000
_cell.angle_alpha   90.00
_cell.angle_beta   90.00
_cell.angle_gamma   90.00
#
_symmetry.space_group_name_H-M   'P 1'
#
loop_
_entity.id
_entity.type
_entity.pdbx_description
1 polymer ?
#
loop_
_entity_poly.entity_id
_entity_poly.type
_entity_poly.pdbx_seq_one_letter_code
_entity_poly.pdbx_strand_id
1 'polypeptide(L)'
;MENSSVRGAATYAGVALVAALLGAAAMWMHAEKRVNAARSQSTDAVTTHGEWVKIKRGKDTIRAYVAYPERKTKAPAVIVIHEIFGLTDWEPTVADRLAKEGFVAIVPDLLSSRHGQSPKNQDEARKLIGELDPDSITADLNAVYAYVNGLPAVEKDHIGTIGFCWGGGQSFRYATNNPNLKAVVVAYGPPPDSAAIKRIQAPVLGVYGENDERIDATLPDVAAKMEAAGKTFTHEVYPGTGHGFLKPGRQGSDGPQVQKAWDRILEFYRARLGK
;
A
#
# COMPACT_ATOMS: atom_id res chain seq x y z
N MET A 1 -70.25 -15.62 32.57
CA MET A 1 -69.43 -16.53 31.73
C MET A 1 -68.74 -15.67 30.65
N GLU A 2 -67.52 -15.27 30.89
CA GLU A 2 -66.61 -14.73 29.87
C GLU A 2 -65.35 -14.23 30.58
N ASN A 3 -64.21 -14.74 30.18
CA ASN A 3 -62.82 -14.28 30.39
C ASN A 3 -61.88 -15.39 30.88
N SER A 4 -61.59 -16.32 30.01
CA SER A 4 -60.41 -17.17 30.27
C SER A 4 -59.57 -17.51 29.01
N SER A 5 -59.76 -16.83 27.85
CA SER A 5 -59.03 -17.18 26.62
C SER A 5 -57.93 -16.16 26.16
N VAL A 6 -57.75 -15.01 26.84
CA VAL A 6 -56.82 -13.96 26.38
C VAL A 6 -55.44 -14.04 27.06
N ARG A 7 -55.29 -14.76 28.17
CA ARG A 7 -53.99 -14.84 28.89
C ARG A 7 -53.01 -15.89 28.36
N GLY A 8 -53.46 -16.82 27.55
CA GLY A 8 -52.58 -17.86 27.01
C GLY A 8 -51.76 -17.46 25.76
N ALA A 9 -52.31 -16.59 24.92
CA ALA A 9 -51.69 -16.20 23.68
C ALA A 9 -50.48 -15.26 23.84
N ALA A 10 -50.49 -14.39 24.85
CA ALA A 10 -49.39 -13.43 25.07
C ALA A 10 -48.12 -14.08 25.64
N THR A 11 -48.26 -15.15 26.41
CA THR A 11 -47.12 -15.90 26.98
C THR A 11 -46.35 -16.72 25.95
N TYR A 12 -47.02 -17.30 24.96
CA TYR A 12 -46.37 -18.09 23.89
C TYR A 12 -45.67 -17.20 22.88
N ALA A 13 -46.17 -16.01 22.58
CA ALA A 13 -45.51 -15.05 21.70
C ALA A 13 -44.20 -14.53 22.29
N GLY A 14 -44.14 -14.25 23.61
CA GLY A 14 -42.93 -13.79 24.30
C GLY A 14 -41.85 -14.86 24.35
N VAL A 15 -42.19 -16.14 24.58
CA VAL A 15 -41.23 -17.25 24.61
C VAL A 15 -40.66 -17.53 23.22
N ALA A 16 -41.45 -17.45 22.16
CA ALA A 16 -41.01 -17.65 20.80
C ALA A 16 -40.05 -16.53 20.35
N LEU A 17 -40.27 -15.28 20.74
CA LEU A 17 -39.39 -14.15 20.40
C LEU A 17 -38.05 -14.25 21.12
N VAL A 18 -38.00 -14.65 22.39
CA VAL A 18 -36.78 -14.86 23.15
C VAL A 18 -35.97 -16.04 22.59
N ALA A 19 -36.64 -17.13 22.21
CA ALA A 19 -35.96 -18.28 21.60
C ALA A 19 -35.34 -17.93 20.20
N ALA A 20 -36.03 -17.09 19.41
CA ALA A 20 -35.50 -16.63 18.11
C ALA A 20 -34.29 -15.70 18.28
N LEU A 21 -34.32 -14.81 19.28
CA LEU A 21 -33.18 -13.93 19.58
C LEU A 21 -31.95 -14.70 20.11
N LEU A 22 -32.17 -15.70 20.96
CA LEU A 22 -31.11 -16.56 21.48
C LEU A 22 -30.53 -17.45 20.36
N GLY A 23 -31.33 -17.93 19.42
CA GLY A 23 -30.89 -18.68 18.24
C GLY A 23 -30.08 -17.82 17.28
N ALA A 24 -30.48 -16.58 17.03
CA ALA A 24 -29.74 -15.64 16.20
C ALA A 24 -28.39 -15.25 16.83
N ALA A 25 -28.35 -15.00 18.13
CA ALA A 25 -27.09 -14.73 18.85
C ALA A 25 -26.14 -15.91 18.85
N ALA A 26 -26.65 -17.14 19.01
CA ALA A 26 -25.84 -18.34 18.94
C ALA A 26 -25.29 -18.60 17.53
N MET A 27 -26.08 -18.36 16.48
CA MET A 27 -25.62 -18.45 15.09
C MET A 27 -24.57 -17.39 14.78
N TRP A 28 -24.72 -16.16 15.27
CA TRP A 28 -23.75 -15.08 15.10
C TRP A 28 -22.43 -15.40 15.78
N MET A 29 -22.46 -15.86 17.04
CA MET A 29 -21.28 -16.31 17.78
C MET A 29 -20.59 -17.52 17.11
N HIS A 30 -21.35 -18.42 16.49
CA HIS A 30 -20.77 -19.55 15.74
C HIS A 30 -20.15 -19.08 14.42
N ALA A 31 -20.72 -18.09 13.74
CA ALA A 31 -20.15 -17.48 12.56
C ALA A 31 -18.84 -16.75 12.89
N GLU A 32 -18.82 -15.95 13.98
CA GLU A 32 -17.58 -15.31 14.45
C GLU A 32 -16.49 -16.30 14.86
N LYS A 33 -16.86 -17.39 15.57
CA LYS A 33 -15.89 -18.46 15.89
C LYS A 33 -15.35 -19.15 14.66
N ARG A 34 -16.15 -19.36 13.61
CA ARG A 34 -15.69 -19.93 12.34
C ARG A 34 -14.80 -18.96 11.57
N VAL A 35 -15.14 -17.66 11.55
CA VAL A 35 -14.30 -16.63 10.91
C VAL A 35 -12.98 -16.50 11.66
N ASN A 36 -13.00 -16.50 12.99
CA ASN A 36 -11.80 -16.42 13.81
C ASN A 36 -10.96 -17.71 13.75
N ALA A 37 -11.59 -18.89 13.65
CA ALA A 37 -10.88 -20.15 13.46
C ALA A 37 -10.28 -20.27 12.04
N ALA A 38 -10.99 -19.79 11.00
CA ALA A 38 -10.44 -19.70 9.64
C ALA A 38 -9.28 -18.69 9.57
N ARG A 39 -9.38 -17.58 10.29
CA ARG A 39 -8.30 -16.59 10.42
C ARG A 39 -7.09 -17.14 11.21
N SER A 40 -7.33 -17.99 12.22
CA SER A 40 -6.31 -18.68 13.01
C SER A 40 -5.63 -19.84 12.23
N GLN A 41 -6.32 -20.49 11.29
CA GLN A 41 -5.76 -21.56 10.47
C GLN A 41 -4.98 -21.07 9.25
N SER A 42 -5.07 -19.76 8.91
CA SER A 42 -4.29 -19.16 7.82
C SER A 42 -3.00 -18.47 8.27
N THR A 43 -2.62 -18.60 9.53
CA THR A 43 -1.35 -18.09 10.05
C THR A 43 -0.30 -19.20 10.16
N ASP A 44 -0.03 -19.91 9.10
CA ASP A 44 1.36 -20.24 8.82
C ASP A 44 2.01 -18.88 8.53
N ALA A 45 2.72 -18.34 9.52
CA ALA A 45 3.43 -17.09 9.36
C ALA A 45 4.33 -17.23 8.13
N VAL A 46 4.00 -16.51 7.05
CA VAL A 46 4.78 -16.58 5.82
C VAL A 46 6.20 -16.21 6.21
N THR A 47 7.08 -17.19 6.21
CA THR A 47 8.50 -16.97 6.44
C THR A 47 9.00 -16.08 5.31
N THR A 48 9.80 -15.09 5.63
CA THR A 48 10.35 -14.16 4.65
C THR A 48 11.86 -14.09 4.79
N HIS A 49 12.57 -13.82 3.70
CA HIS A 49 13.98 -13.44 3.77
C HIS A 49 14.22 -12.17 2.97
N GLY A 50 15.26 -11.44 3.35
CA GLY A 50 15.63 -10.21 2.67
C GLY A 50 17.12 -10.19 2.33
N GLU A 51 17.45 -9.57 1.21
CA GLU A 51 18.83 -9.41 0.76
C GLU A 51 19.11 -8.04 0.16
N TRP A 52 20.36 -7.62 0.19
CA TRP A 52 20.82 -6.43 -0.50
C TRP A 52 21.37 -6.81 -1.87
N VAL A 53 20.88 -6.13 -2.90
CA VAL A 53 21.28 -6.35 -4.29
C VAL A 53 21.87 -5.09 -4.91
N LYS A 54 22.60 -5.26 -6.00
CA LYS A 54 23.17 -4.19 -6.82
C LYS A 54 22.65 -4.31 -8.24
N ILE A 55 21.90 -3.32 -8.69
CA ILE A 55 21.26 -3.27 -10.00
C ILE A 55 22.10 -2.38 -10.91
N LYS A 56 22.54 -2.89 -12.05
CA LYS A 56 23.31 -2.12 -13.02
C LYS A 56 22.40 -1.28 -13.92
N ARG A 57 22.76 0.00 -14.10
CA ARG A 57 22.17 0.92 -15.05
C ARG A 57 23.29 1.63 -15.82
N GLY A 58 23.73 1.05 -16.93
CA GLY A 58 24.94 1.50 -17.63
C GLY A 58 26.17 1.44 -16.73
N LYS A 59 26.83 2.57 -16.50
CA LYS A 59 27.97 2.70 -15.58
C LYS A 59 27.57 2.81 -14.10
N ASP A 60 26.34 3.20 -13.85
CA ASP A 60 25.83 3.44 -12.50
C ASP A 60 25.36 2.13 -11.84
N THR A 61 25.26 2.16 -10.52
CA THR A 61 24.80 1.00 -9.75
C THR A 61 23.80 1.48 -8.70
N ILE A 62 22.59 0.91 -8.73
CA ILE A 62 21.54 1.16 -7.74
C ILE A 62 21.62 0.07 -6.69
N ARG A 63 21.79 0.46 -5.42
CA ARG A 63 21.67 -0.44 -4.29
C ARG A 63 20.19 -0.59 -3.94
N ALA A 64 19.72 -1.80 -3.71
CA ALA A 64 18.33 -2.04 -3.32
C ALA A 64 18.24 -3.17 -2.28
N TYR A 65 17.21 -3.09 -1.42
CA TYR A 65 16.81 -4.18 -0.54
C TYR A 65 15.66 -4.93 -1.18
N VAL A 66 15.73 -6.26 -1.22
CA VAL A 66 14.65 -7.11 -1.74
C VAL A 66 14.18 -8.03 -0.63
N ALA A 67 12.88 -8.09 -0.39
CA ALA A 67 12.25 -9.02 0.52
C ALA A 67 11.37 -10.00 -0.27
N TYR A 68 11.50 -11.28 0.07
CA TYR A 68 10.80 -12.37 -0.60
C TYR A 68 9.87 -13.11 0.36
N PRO A 69 8.64 -13.45 -0.05
CA PRO A 69 7.84 -14.45 0.64
C PRO A 69 8.43 -15.85 0.39
N GLU A 70 8.58 -16.66 1.43
CA GLU A 70 8.96 -18.07 1.30
C GLU A 70 7.77 -18.86 0.75
N ARG A 71 7.72 -19.03 -0.56
CA ARG A 71 6.65 -19.77 -1.26
C ARG A 71 7.18 -20.49 -2.48
N LYS A 72 6.50 -21.59 -2.86
CA LYS A 72 6.88 -22.41 -4.03
C LYS A 72 6.45 -21.81 -5.37
N THR A 73 5.45 -20.91 -5.36
CA THR A 73 4.90 -20.28 -6.55
C THR A 73 5.44 -18.86 -6.71
N LYS A 74 5.50 -18.36 -7.93
CA LYS A 74 5.84 -16.97 -8.20
C LYS A 74 4.88 -16.02 -7.50
N ALA A 75 5.36 -14.84 -7.17
CA ALA A 75 4.62 -13.79 -6.49
C ALA A 75 4.57 -12.51 -7.33
N PRO A 76 3.50 -11.71 -7.26
CA PRO A 76 3.52 -10.35 -7.76
C PRO A 76 4.53 -9.50 -6.99
N ALA A 77 4.97 -8.38 -7.59
CA ALA A 77 6.01 -7.56 -6.98
C ALA A 77 5.56 -6.12 -6.75
N VAL A 78 6.18 -5.46 -5.75
CA VAL A 78 5.96 -4.06 -5.42
C VAL A 78 7.30 -3.34 -5.30
N ILE A 79 7.46 -2.24 -6.04
CA ILE A 79 8.58 -1.31 -5.89
C ILE A 79 8.20 -0.29 -4.83
N VAL A 80 8.99 -0.19 -3.77
CA VAL A 80 8.79 0.72 -2.64
C VAL A 80 9.72 1.92 -2.80
N ILE A 81 9.17 3.11 -2.90
CA ILE A 81 9.92 4.35 -3.12
C ILE A 81 10.00 5.14 -1.81
N HIS A 82 11.23 5.37 -1.35
CA HIS A 82 11.53 6.00 -0.06
C HIS A 82 11.12 7.48 0.01
N GLU A 83 11.12 8.03 1.22
CA GLU A 83 10.83 9.43 1.48
C GLU A 83 11.98 10.39 1.07
N ILE A 84 11.81 11.69 1.35
CA ILE A 84 12.79 12.75 1.08
C ILE A 84 14.12 12.60 1.84
N PHE A 85 14.20 11.67 2.78
CA PHE A 85 15.40 11.37 3.56
C PHE A 85 16.27 10.26 2.95
N GLY A 86 15.99 9.84 1.70
CA GLY A 86 16.63 8.71 1.10
C GLY A 86 16.16 7.39 1.71
N LEU A 87 16.89 6.30 1.43
CA LEU A 87 16.62 5.00 2.02
C LEU A 87 17.08 4.99 3.48
N THR A 88 16.13 4.83 4.39
CA THR A 88 16.36 4.71 5.85
C THR A 88 16.13 3.27 6.33
N ASP A 89 16.24 3.02 7.63
CA ASP A 89 15.96 1.69 8.19
C ASP A 89 14.46 1.33 8.16
N TRP A 90 13.58 2.27 7.87
CA TRP A 90 12.14 2.04 7.84
C TRP A 90 11.66 1.37 6.56
N GLU A 91 12.12 1.79 5.40
CA GLU A 91 11.62 1.29 4.13
C GLU A 91 11.87 -0.22 3.93
N PRO A 92 13.00 -0.82 4.37
CA PRO A 92 13.15 -2.27 4.43
C PRO A 92 12.05 -2.97 5.25
N THR A 93 11.59 -2.38 6.37
CA THR A 93 10.49 -2.96 7.15
C THR A 93 9.14 -2.95 6.41
N VAL A 94 8.95 -1.98 5.52
CA VAL A 94 7.80 -1.95 4.59
C VAL A 94 7.88 -3.10 3.58
N ALA A 95 9.08 -3.35 3.04
CA ALA A 95 9.28 -4.49 2.13
C ALA A 95 9.03 -5.82 2.83
N ASP A 96 9.53 -5.99 4.05
CA ASP A 96 9.29 -7.19 4.86
C ASP A 96 7.80 -7.38 5.18
N ARG A 97 7.06 -6.28 5.44
CA ARG A 97 5.61 -6.32 5.62
C ARG A 97 4.91 -6.83 4.36
N LEU A 98 5.25 -6.29 3.18
CA LEU A 98 4.69 -6.73 1.91
C LEU A 98 5.05 -8.18 1.60
N ALA A 99 6.25 -8.62 1.94
CA ALA A 99 6.67 -10.01 1.77
C ALA A 99 5.85 -10.96 2.64
N LYS A 100 5.56 -10.61 3.90
CA LYS A 100 4.63 -11.36 4.77
C LYS A 100 3.23 -11.48 4.18
N GLU A 101 2.82 -10.53 3.35
CA GLU A 101 1.53 -10.53 2.64
C GLU A 101 1.58 -11.24 1.27
N GLY A 102 2.73 -11.83 0.93
CA GLY A 102 2.90 -12.67 -0.26
C GLY A 102 3.36 -11.96 -1.52
N PHE A 103 3.92 -10.74 -1.40
CA PHE A 103 4.51 -9.98 -2.50
C PHE A 103 6.04 -10.05 -2.44
N VAL A 104 6.72 -10.09 -3.57
CA VAL A 104 8.13 -9.70 -3.61
C VAL A 104 8.19 -8.17 -3.52
N ALA A 105 8.98 -7.63 -2.60
CA ALA A 105 9.09 -6.18 -2.46
C ALA A 105 10.54 -5.72 -2.64
N ILE A 106 10.75 -4.66 -3.42
CA ILE A 106 12.07 -4.09 -3.67
C ILE A 106 12.11 -2.61 -3.32
N VAL A 107 13.10 -2.22 -2.54
CA VAL A 107 13.33 -0.83 -2.10
C VAL A 107 14.64 -0.33 -2.69
N PRO A 108 14.63 0.40 -3.81
CA PRO A 108 15.85 1.03 -4.32
C PRO A 108 16.27 2.21 -3.46
N ASP A 109 17.56 2.34 -3.24
CA ASP A 109 18.18 3.57 -2.76
C ASP A 109 18.47 4.48 -3.97
N LEU A 110 17.57 5.42 -4.25
CA LEU A 110 17.65 6.29 -5.42
C LEU A 110 18.79 7.32 -5.35
N LEU A 111 19.45 7.46 -4.19
CA LEU A 111 20.68 8.24 -4.08
C LEU A 111 21.92 7.42 -4.45
N SER A 112 21.84 6.10 -4.38
CA SER A 112 23.00 5.23 -4.50
C SER A 112 23.66 5.23 -5.90
N SER A 113 22.89 5.47 -6.94
CA SER A 113 23.43 5.54 -8.32
C SER A 113 24.43 6.68 -8.52
N ARG A 114 24.36 7.73 -7.70
CA ARG A 114 25.23 8.92 -7.76
C ARG A 114 26.12 9.09 -6.55
N HIS A 115 25.66 8.68 -5.38
CA HIS A 115 26.32 8.95 -4.10
C HIS A 115 26.73 7.68 -3.35
N GLY A 116 26.56 6.49 -3.98
CA GLY A 116 26.89 5.19 -3.39
C GLY A 116 25.86 4.66 -2.43
N GLN A 117 25.29 5.52 -1.55
CA GLN A 117 24.18 5.21 -0.65
C GLN A 117 23.56 6.48 -0.10
N SER A 118 22.36 6.36 0.44
CA SER A 118 21.71 7.44 1.20
C SER A 118 22.52 7.79 2.45
N PRO A 119 22.81 9.08 2.71
CA PRO A 119 23.50 9.51 3.93
C PRO A 119 22.59 9.33 5.14
N LYS A 120 23.20 9.11 6.32
CA LYS A 120 22.44 9.03 7.58
C LYS A 120 21.93 10.41 8.05
N ASN A 121 22.62 11.49 7.66
CA ASN A 121 22.19 12.84 7.96
C ASN A 121 20.98 13.21 7.08
N GLN A 122 19.84 13.53 7.74
CA GLN A 122 18.59 13.79 7.03
C GLN A 122 18.61 15.08 6.21
N ASP A 123 19.33 16.12 6.66
CA ASP A 123 19.44 17.39 5.93
C ASP A 123 20.29 17.23 4.68
N GLU A 124 21.37 16.46 4.77
CA GLU A 124 22.19 16.07 3.63
C GLU A 124 21.37 15.24 2.63
N ALA A 125 20.66 14.21 3.11
CA ALA A 125 19.80 13.38 2.26
C ALA A 125 18.74 14.22 1.53
N ARG A 126 18.07 15.13 2.25
CA ARG A 126 17.08 16.05 1.67
C ARG A 126 17.67 16.94 0.58
N LYS A 127 18.87 17.48 0.81
CA LYS A 127 19.59 18.28 -0.19
C LYS A 127 19.87 17.45 -1.44
N LEU A 128 20.46 16.27 -1.28
CA LEU A 128 20.80 15.39 -2.41
C LEU A 128 19.56 14.90 -3.19
N ILE A 129 18.46 14.61 -2.50
CA ILE A 129 17.17 14.28 -3.14
C ILE A 129 16.66 15.46 -3.97
N GLY A 130 16.80 16.70 -3.48
CA GLY A 130 16.41 17.91 -4.21
C GLY A 130 17.25 18.17 -5.47
N GLU A 131 18.44 17.60 -5.56
CA GLU A 131 19.35 17.70 -6.70
C GLU A 131 19.16 16.59 -7.74
N LEU A 132 18.32 15.59 -7.45
CA LEU A 132 18.06 14.50 -8.39
C LEU A 132 17.27 14.99 -9.61
N ASP A 133 17.82 14.74 -10.77
CA ASP A 133 17.13 14.96 -12.04
C ASP A 133 15.95 13.98 -12.20
N PRO A 134 14.74 14.47 -12.50
CA PRO A 134 13.55 13.64 -12.63
C PRO A 134 13.66 12.50 -13.65
N ASP A 135 14.35 12.74 -14.78
CA ASP A 135 14.49 11.70 -15.80
C ASP A 135 15.49 10.63 -15.38
N SER A 136 16.49 11.00 -14.59
CA SER A 136 17.39 10.04 -13.93
C SER A 136 16.67 9.16 -12.93
N ILE A 137 15.74 9.73 -12.12
CA ILE A 137 14.89 8.94 -11.22
C ILE A 137 14.05 7.93 -12.03
N THR A 138 13.47 8.37 -13.14
CA THR A 138 12.71 7.48 -14.03
C THR A 138 13.58 6.36 -14.59
N ALA A 139 14.81 6.67 -15.02
CA ALA A 139 15.74 5.69 -15.54
C ALA A 139 16.18 4.67 -14.48
N ASP A 140 16.40 5.12 -13.23
CA ASP A 140 16.69 4.24 -12.10
C ASP A 140 15.50 3.31 -11.80
N LEU A 141 14.28 3.84 -11.74
CA LEU A 141 13.07 3.04 -11.51
C LEU A 141 12.80 2.05 -12.65
N ASN A 142 13.10 2.41 -13.90
CA ASN A 142 13.02 1.49 -15.03
C ASN A 142 14.02 0.34 -14.92
N ALA A 143 15.24 0.60 -14.46
CA ALA A 143 16.24 -0.44 -14.22
C ALA A 143 15.80 -1.37 -13.07
N VAL A 144 15.21 -0.80 -12.01
CA VAL A 144 14.63 -1.56 -10.89
C VAL A 144 13.44 -2.41 -11.36
N TYR A 145 12.55 -1.84 -12.18
CA TYR A 145 11.42 -2.56 -12.77
C TYR A 145 11.91 -3.75 -13.61
N ALA A 146 12.86 -3.54 -14.50
CA ALA A 146 13.42 -4.59 -15.35
C ALA A 146 14.09 -5.69 -14.50
N TYR A 147 14.83 -5.31 -13.47
CA TYR A 147 15.47 -6.24 -12.54
C TYR A 147 14.43 -7.12 -11.84
N VAL A 148 13.44 -6.50 -11.17
CA VAL A 148 12.45 -7.25 -10.40
C VAL A 148 11.56 -8.12 -11.30
N ASN A 149 11.23 -7.64 -12.51
CA ASN A 149 10.47 -8.40 -13.50
C ASN A 149 11.24 -9.62 -14.04
N GLY A 150 12.57 -9.60 -13.95
CA GLY A 150 13.44 -10.71 -14.34
C GLY A 150 13.69 -11.74 -13.24
N LEU A 151 13.31 -11.48 -11.99
CA LEU A 151 13.55 -12.39 -10.89
C LEU A 151 12.75 -13.69 -11.04
N PRO A 152 13.36 -14.87 -10.81
CA PRO A 152 12.66 -16.16 -10.91
C PRO A 152 11.44 -16.28 -9.98
N ALA A 153 11.48 -15.62 -8.82
CA ALA A 153 10.42 -15.61 -7.83
C ALA A 153 9.23 -14.70 -8.21
N VAL A 154 9.38 -13.84 -9.24
CA VAL A 154 8.38 -12.84 -9.60
C VAL A 154 7.50 -13.32 -10.75
N GLU A 155 6.19 -13.11 -10.59
CA GLU A 155 5.23 -13.25 -11.68
C GLU A 155 5.40 -12.08 -12.64
N LYS A 156 5.78 -12.38 -13.88
CA LYS A 156 6.08 -11.36 -14.89
C LYS A 156 4.89 -10.42 -15.12
N ASP A 157 5.20 -9.14 -15.25
CA ASP A 157 4.25 -8.08 -15.55
C ASP A 157 3.15 -7.86 -14.50
N HIS A 158 3.29 -8.46 -13.31
CA HIS A 158 2.45 -8.23 -12.14
C HIS A 158 3.20 -7.36 -11.11
N ILE A 159 3.53 -6.13 -11.53
CA ILE A 159 4.33 -5.20 -10.73
C ILE A 159 3.55 -3.93 -10.44
N GLY A 160 3.53 -3.56 -9.16
CA GLY A 160 3.01 -2.28 -8.67
C GLY A 160 4.08 -1.43 -8.01
N THR A 161 3.68 -0.22 -7.61
CA THR A 161 4.54 0.70 -6.85
C THR A 161 3.80 1.22 -5.62
N ILE A 162 4.55 1.49 -4.56
CA ILE A 162 4.15 2.35 -3.45
C ILE A 162 5.26 3.36 -3.19
N GLY A 163 4.89 4.59 -2.94
CA GLY A 163 5.84 5.61 -2.51
C GLY A 163 5.27 6.44 -1.37
N PHE A 164 6.15 7.00 -0.56
CA PHE A 164 5.81 7.72 0.64
C PHE A 164 6.33 9.16 0.57
N CYS A 165 5.51 10.16 0.89
CA CYS A 165 5.90 11.58 0.87
C CYS A 165 6.42 11.99 -0.51
N TRP A 166 7.69 12.41 -0.60
CA TRP A 166 8.38 12.65 -1.88
C TRP A 166 8.30 11.41 -2.80
N GLY A 167 8.56 10.22 -2.24
CA GLY A 167 8.42 8.96 -2.97
C GLY A 167 7.00 8.68 -3.44
N GLY A 168 5.98 9.16 -2.71
CA GLY A 168 4.59 9.12 -3.15
C GLY A 168 4.39 9.91 -4.44
N GLY A 169 4.94 11.12 -4.50
CA GLY A 169 4.98 11.90 -5.74
C GLY A 169 5.76 11.20 -6.85
N GLN A 170 6.87 10.52 -6.53
CA GLN A 170 7.63 9.75 -7.52
C GLN A 170 6.87 8.51 -8.01
N SER A 171 6.14 7.81 -7.14
CA SER A 171 5.26 6.70 -7.53
C SER A 171 4.19 7.17 -8.52
N PHE A 172 3.54 8.30 -8.24
CA PHE A 172 2.54 8.88 -9.12
C PHE A 172 3.16 9.37 -10.45
N ARG A 173 4.31 10.04 -10.38
CA ARG A 173 5.05 10.48 -11.58
C ARG A 173 5.52 9.27 -12.40
N TYR A 174 6.00 8.21 -11.77
CA TYR A 174 6.45 7.00 -12.46
C TYR A 174 5.32 6.31 -13.21
N ALA A 175 4.08 6.37 -12.72
CA ALA A 175 2.90 5.89 -13.44
C ALA A 175 2.69 6.61 -14.78
N THR A 176 3.12 7.87 -14.92
CA THR A 176 3.07 8.59 -16.20
C THR A 176 4.19 8.21 -17.17
N ASN A 177 5.22 7.47 -16.71
CA ASN A 177 6.41 7.13 -17.47
C ASN A 177 6.59 5.62 -17.69
N ASN A 178 5.83 4.78 -16.97
CA ASN A 178 5.87 3.33 -17.16
C ASN A 178 4.44 2.77 -17.33
N PRO A 179 4.01 2.50 -18.57
CA PRO A 179 2.67 1.98 -18.85
C PRO A 179 2.48 0.51 -18.45
N ASN A 180 3.54 -0.20 -18.08
CA ASN A 180 3.48 -1.61 -17.71
C ASN A 180 3.10 -1.84 -16.24
N LEU A 181 3.08 -0.80 -15.41
CA LEU A 181 2.61 -0.91 -14.02
C LEU A 181 1.15 -1.37 -13.99
N LYS A 182 0.82 -2.23 -13.02
CA LYS A 182 -0.54 -2.76 -12.83
C LYS A 182 -1.27 -2.13 -11.64
N ALA A 183 -0.54 -1.54 -10.70
CA ALA A 183 -1.09 -0.90 -9.51
C ALA A 183 -0.13 0.19 -9.02
N VAL A 184 -0.65 1.34 -8.65
CA VAL A 184 0.15 2.46 -8.14
C VAL A 184 -0.46 2.95 -6.84
N VAL A 185 0.33 2.97 -5.77
CA VAL A 185 -0.08 3.54 -4.48
C VAL A 185 0.72 4.81 -4.22
N VAL A 186 0.00 5.87 -3.85
CA VAL A 186 0.53 7.19 -3.51
C VAL A 186 0.20 7.48 -2.06
N ALA A 187 1.16 7.30 -1.17
CA ALA A 187 0.99 7.65 0.23
C ALA A 187 1.46 9.10 0.47
N TYR A 188 0.51 9.96 0.78
CA TYR A 188 0.68 11.40 1.09
C TYR A 188 1.69 12.12 0.16
N GLY A 189 1.66 11.77 -1.12
CA GLY A 189 2.52 12.35 -2.15
C GLY A 189 1.79 13.37 -3.03
N PRO A 190 2.51 14.37 -3.58
CA PRO A 190 1.93 15.33 -4.51
C PRO A 190 1.60 14.68 -5.87
N PRO A 191 0.63 15.26 -6.63
CA PRO A 191 0.33 14.80 -7.98
C PRO A 191 1.46 15.08 -8.97
N PRO A 192 1.50 14.36 -10.10
CA PRO A 192 2.41 14.64 -11.20
C PRO A 192 1.95 15.87 -12.00
N ASP A 193 2.78 16.28 -12.97
CA ASP A 193 2.38 17.27 -13.95
C ASP A 193 1.03 16.86 -14.62
N SER A 194 0.11 17.81 -14.65
CA SER A 194 -1.24 17.63 -15.20
C SER A 194 -1.23 17.15 -16.66
N ALA A 195 -0.32 17.66 -17.49
CA ALA A 195 -0.20 17.24 -18.88
C ALA A 195 0.25 15.78 -19.03
N ALA A 196 0.91 15.22 -18.01
CA ALA A 196 1.39 13.85 -18.00
C ALA A 196 0.32 12.82 -17.60
N ILE A 197 -0.73 13.23 -16.90
CA ILE A 197 -1.80 12.35 -16.37
C ILE A 197 -2.37 11.42 -17.42
N LYS A 198 -2.61 11.91 -18.64
CA LYS A 198 -3.15 11.14 -19.76
C LYS A 198 -2.34 9.90 -20.13
N ARG A 199 -1.06 9.83 -19.76
CA ARG A 199 -0.18 8.68 -20.03
C ARG A 199 -0.34 7.53 -19.03
N ILE A 200 -0.95 7.77 -17.87
CA ILE A 200 -1.16 6.75 -16.85
C ILE A 200 -2.03 5.63 -17.41
N GLN A 201 -1.61 4.38 -17.20
CA GLN A 201 -2.39 3.19 -17.58
C GLN A 201 -2.86 2.39 -16.34
N ALA A 202 -2.06 2.38 -15.30
CA ALA A 202 -2.39 1.67 -14.07
C ALA A 202 -3.46 2.41 -13.25
N PRO A 203 -4.36 1.71 -12.55
CA PRO A 203 -5.17 2.32 -11.51
C PRO A 203 -4.28 2.86 -10.39
N VAL A 204 -4.68 3.98 -9.80
CA VAL A 204 -3.97 4.68 -8.74
C VAL A 204 -4.83 4.72 -7.47
N LEU A 205 -4.24 4.32 -6.34
CA LEU A 205 -4.80 4.50 -5.00
C LEU A 205 -4.01 5.58 -4.25
N GLY A 206 -4.69 6.64 -3.84
CA GLY A 206 -4.16 7.66 -2.94
C GLY A 206 -4.50 7.36 -1.48
N VAL A 207 -3.53 7.54 -0.58
CA VAL A 207 -3.65 7.34 0.88
C VAL A 207 -3.15 8.60 1.56
N TYR A 208 -4.04 9.34 2.20
CA TYR A 208 -3.75 10.69 2.70
C TYR A 208 -4.18 10.86 4.15
N GLY A 209 -3.53 11.76 4.87
CA GLY A 209 -3.87 12.08 6.25
C GLY A 209 -4.67 13.38 6.32
N GLU A 210 -5.76 13.41 7.07
CA GLU A 210 -6.68 14.55 7.22
C GLU A 210 -5.98 15.88 7.58
N ASN A 211 -4.89 15.81 8.33
CA ASN A 211 -4.13 16.99 8.77
C ASN A 211 -2.91 17.30 7.87
N ASP A 212 -2.98 16.95 6.58
CA ASP A 212 -1.96 17.30 5.57
C ASP A 212 -2.53 18.29 4.55
N GLU A 213 -2.94 19.47 5.05
CA GLU A 213 -3.64 20.52 4.26
C GLU A 213 -2.95 20.81 2.93
N ARG A 214 -1.61 20.82 2.90
CA ARG A 214 -0.84 21.12 1.70
C ARG A 214 -1.03 20.09 0.59
N ILE A 215 -1.14 18.82 0.93
CA ILE A 215 -1.36 17.74 -0.03
C ILE A 215 -2.86 17.60 -0.32
N ASP A 216 -3.69 17.64 0.70
CA ASP A 216 -5.14 17.43 0.57
C ASP A 216 -5.79 18.52 -0.30
N ALA A 217 -5.30 19.75 -0.25
CA ALA A 217 -5.74 20.82 -1.14
C ALA A 217 -5.56 20.49 -2.64
N THR A 218 -4.69 19.54 -2.99
CA THR A 218 -4.48 19.11 -4.40
C THR A 218 -5.45 18.04 -4.86
N LEU A 219 -6.12 17.33 -3.94
CA LEU A 219 -6.92 16.14 -4.25
C LEU A 219 -8.14 16.42 -5.17
N PRO A 220 -8.93 17.50 -4.97
CA PRO A 220 -10.04 17.76 -5.86
C PRO A 220 -9.61 17.99 -7.32
N ASP A 221 -8.52 18.75 -7.50
CA ASP A 221 -8.01 19.06 -8.84
C ASP A 221 -7.43 17.81 -9.54
N VAL A 222 -6.65 17.02 -8.83
CA VAL A 222 -6.07 15.79 -9.42
C VAL A 222 -7.15 14.75 -9.70
N ALA A 223 -8.16 14.61 -8.84
CA ALA A 223 -9.29 13.70 -9.07
C ALA A 223 -10.05 14.10 -10.35
N ALA A 224 -10.38 15.37 -10.49
CA ALA A 224 -11.06 15.88 -11.68
C ALA A 224 -10.22 15.68 -12.97
N LYS A 225 -8.91 15.89 -12.91
CA LYS A 225 -8.01 15.68 -14.06
C LYS A 225 -7.85 14.21 -14.44
N MET A 226 -7.78 13.32 -13.44
CA MET A 226 -7.74 11.86 -13.67
C MET A 226 -9.05 11.39 -14.32
N GLU A 227 -10.20 11.84 -13.81
CA GLU A 227 -11.52 11.54 -14.39
C GLU A 227 -11.64 12.05 -15.81
N ALA A 228 -11.32 13.32 -16.06
CA ALA A 228 -11.34 13.92 -17.40
C ALA A 228 -10.42 13.20 -18.41
N ALA A 229 -9.34 12.60 -17.94
CA ALA A 229 -8.43 11.78 -18.74
C ALA A 229 -8.89 10.32 -18.88
N GLY A 230 -10.01 9.92 -18.28
CA GLY A 230 -10.50 8.53 -18.27
C GLY A 230 -9.60 7.58 -17.46
N LYS A 231 -8.92 8.09 -16.43
CA LYS A 231 -7.98 7.31 -15.58
C LYS A 231 -8.61 6.96 -14.25
N THR A 232 -8.27 5.78 -13.73
CA THR A 232 -8.77 5.33 -12.43
C THR A 232 -7.91 5.94 -11.31
N PHE A 233 -8.52 6.80 -10.51
CA PHE A 233 -7.95 7.32 -9.27
C PHE A 233 -8.97 7.19 -8.15
N THR A 234 -8.64 6.40 -7.14
CA THR A 234 -9.37 6.35 -5.87
C THR A 234 -8.48 6.87 -4.78
N HIS A 235 -9.04 7.59 -3.81
CA HIS A 235 -8.26 8.07 -2.68
C HIS A 235 -9.08 8.00 -1.40
N GLU A 236 -8.38 7.86 -0.29
CA GLU A 236 -8.94 7.87 1.05
C GLU A 236 -8.15 8.82 1.94
N VAL A 237 -8.87 9.64 2.70
CA VAL A 237 -8.33 10.54 3.72
C VAL A 237 -8.64 9.96 5.09
N TYR A 238 -7.60 9.75 5.90
CA TYR A 238 -7.69 9.04 7.18
C TYR A 238 -7.82 10.04 8.34
N PRO A 239 -8.95 10.03 9.07
CA PRO A 239 -9.22 11.00 10.13
C PRO A 239 -8.19 10.97 11.27
N GLY A 240 -7.81 12.16 11.77
CA GLY A 240 -6.89 12.32 12.89
C GLY A 240 -5.43 12.05 12.58
N THR A 241 -5.09 11.73 11.32
CA THR A 241 -3.72 11.46 10.89
C THR A 241 -3.11 12.65 10.16
N GLY A 242 -1.79 12.75 10.16
CA GLY A 242 -1.06 13.80 9.46
C GLY A 242 -0.16 13.26 8.35
N HIS A 243 0.66 14.15 7.78
CA HIS A 243 1.65 13.77 6.78
C HIS A 243 2.59 12.68 7.30
N GLY A 244 2.75 11.58 6.56
CA GLY A 244 3.66 10.50 6.93
C GLY A 244 3.09 9.50 7.92
N PHE A 245 1.79 9.48 8.20
CA PHE A 245 1.17 8.69 9.26
C PHE A 245 1.40 7.18 9.18
N LEU A 246 1.79 6.63 8.02
CA LEU A 246 2.17 5.22 7.89
C LEU A 246 3.54 4.89 8.49
N LYS A 247 4.36 5.92 8.79
CA LYS A 247 5.67 5.78 9.41
C LYS A 247 5.59 6.02 10.92
N PRO A 248 6.18 5.14 11.75
CA PRO A 248 6.20 5.33 13.20
C PRO A 248 6.74 6.70 13.62
N GLY A 249 6.16 7.27 14.68
CA GLY A 249 6.56 8.58 15.22
C GLY A 249 5.98 9.78 14.48
N ARG A 250 5.03 9.57 13.55
CA ARG A 250 4.28 10.64 12.89
C ARG A 250 2.88 10.77 13.48
N GLN A 251 2.23 11.91 13.26
CA GLN A 251 0.89 12.18 13.76
C GLN A 251 -0.11 11.09 13.30
N GLY A 252 -0.73 10.39 14.24
CA GLY A 252 -1.69 9.32 13.97
C GLY A 252 -1.07 7.96 13.65
N SER A 253 0.29 7.83 13.71
CA SER A 253 0.99 6.59 13.38
C SER A 253 0.73 5.43 14.37
N ASP A 254 0.27 5.72 15.58
CA ASP A 254 -0.04 4.72 16.61
C ASP A 254 -1.54 4.37 16.65
N GLY A 255 -2.34 4.99 15.76
CA GLY A 255 -3.79 4.84 15.72
C GLY A 255 -4.26 3.71 14.81
N PRO A 256 -5.56 3.35 14.94
CA PRO A 256 -6.16 2.28 14.11
C PRO A 256 -6.23 2.61 12.63
N GLN A 257 -6.05 3.87 12.24
CA GLN A 257 -6.09 4.30 10.85
C GLN A 257 -4.93 3.73 10.04
N VAL A 258 -3.77 3.52 10.68
CA VAL A 258 -2.61 2.90 10.02
C VAL A 258 -2.95 1.50 9.53
N GLN A 259 -3.59 0.68 10.38
CA GLN A 259 -3.98 -0.67 9.97
C GLN A 259 -5.05 -0.64 8.88
N LYS A 260 -6.04 0.25 8.97
CA LYS A 260 -7.07 0.43 7.92
C LYS A 260 -6.44 0.81 6.57
N ALA A 261 -5.48 1.74 6.59
CA ALA A 261 -4.79 2.15 5.39
C ALA A 261 -3.97 1.00 4.77
N TRP A 262 -3.27 0.21 5.58
CA TRP A 262 -2.57 -0.97 5.09
C TRP A 262 -3.52 -2.04 4.57
N ASP A 263 -4.64 -2.31 5.24
CA ASP A 263 -5.65 -3.26 4.77
C ASP A 263 -6.18 -2.83 3.39
N ARG A 264 -6.43 -1.54 3.20
CA ARG A 264 -6.87 -0.96 1.93
C ARG A 264 -5.82 -1.08 0.82
N ILE A 265 -4.55 -0.80 1.14
CA ILE A 265 -3.42 -0.96 0.23
C ILE A 265 -3.29 -2.43 -0.22
N LEU A 266 -3.35 -3.36 0.72
CA LEU A 266 -3.23 -4.78 0.44
C LEU A 266 -4.42 -5.31 -0.37
N GLU A 267 -5.65 -4.89 -0.06
CA GLU A 267 -6.83 -5.19 -0.85
C GLU A 267 -6.66 -4.71 -2.30
N PHE A 268 -6.21 -3.47 -2.49
CA PHE A 268 -5.95 -2.89 -3.80
C PHE A 268 -4.92 -3.69 -4.60
N TYR A 269 -3.80 -4.08 -3.99
CA TYR A 269 -2.79 -4.90 -4.66
C TYR A 269 -3.31 -6.29 -5.01
N ARG A 270 -4.02 -6.96 -4.10
CA ARG A 270 -4.61 -8.27 -4.37
C ARG A 270 -5.58 -8.24 -5.55
N ALA A 271 -6.38 -7.18 -5.65
CA ALA A 271 -7.32 -7.00 -6.75
C ALA A 271 -6.65 -6.68 -8.10
N ARG A 272 -5.45 -6.09 -8.10
CA ARG A 272 -4.78 -5.57 -9.32
C ARG A 272 -3.57 -6.38 -9.77
N LEU A 273 -2.87 -6.98 -8.83
CA LEU A 273 -1.65 -7.76 -9.12
C LEU A 273 -1.94 -9.27 -9.11
N GLY A 274 -3.09 -9.68 -8.59
CA GLY A 274 -3.41 -11.08 -8.39
C GLY A 274 -2.79 -11.66 -7.12
N LYS A 275 -3.33 -12.76 -6.65
CA LYS A 275 -2.80 -13.60 -5.58
C LYS A 275 -2.70 -15.04 -6.04
#